data_b052bbac054548d4a41a2be4499b8762
#
_entry.id   b052bbac054548d4a41a2be4499b8762
#
_cell.length_a   1.000
_cell.length_b   1.000
_cell.length_c   1.000
_cell.angle_alpha   90.00
_cell.angle_beta   90.00
_cell.angle_gamma   90.00
#
_symmetry.space_group_name_H-M   'P 1'
#
loop_
_entity.id
_entity.type
_entity.pdbx_description
1 polymer ?
#
loop_
_entity_poly.entity_id
_entity_poly.type
_entity_poly.pdbx_seq_one_letter_code
_entity_poly.pdbx_strand_id
1 'polypeptide(L)'
;MKRFITVCAISAAMTAGTAFAETVKVGYMTTLSGGAGIIGKQMQNAVNLAMEHKGGKLGGMDAEIIFADDQRKPDVAKQLANRLMKSDRVDVVAGVIWSNLLMAIHKLSLIHI
;
A
#
# COMPACT_ATOMS: atom_id res chain seq x y z
N MET A 1 -63.09 0.88 -34.44
CA MET A 1 -62.49 0.99 -33.11
C MET A 1 -61.01 0.56 -33.23
N LYS A 2 -60.11 1.51 -33.27
CA LYS A 2 -58.65 1.25 -33.36
C LYS A 2 -58.08 1.32 -31.97
N ARG A 3 -57.64 0.19 -31.42
CA ARG A 3 -56.92 0.11 -30.13
C ARG A 3 -55.43 0.41 -30.38
N PHE A 4 -55.00 1.57 -29.90
CA PHE A 4 -53.56 1.88 -29.82
C PHE A 4 -53.00 1.21 -28.59
N ILE A 5 -52.10 0.26 -28.81
CA ILE A 5 -51.29 -0.35 -27.76
C ILE A 5 -50.03 0.51 -27.62
N THR A 6 -49.96 1.29 -26.56
CA THR A 6 -48.76 2.06 -26.19
C THR A 6 -47.78 1.10 -25.50
N VAL A 7 -46.73 0.74 -26.19
CA VAL A 7 -45.62 -0.02 -25.59
C VAL A 7 -44.68 0.96 -24.87
N CYS A 8 -44.78 0.98 -23.54
CA CYS A 8 -43.81 1.66 -22.69
C CYS A 8 -42.52 0.84 -22.68
N ALA A 9 -41.52 1.28 -23.43
CA ALA A 9 -40.17 0.77 -23.33
C ALA A 9 -39.50 1.35 -22.07
N ILE A 10 -39.41 0.54 -21.02
CA ILE A 10 -38.66 0.87 -19.80
C ILE A 10 -37.19 0.63 -20.12
N SER A 11 -36.47 1.71 -20.42
CA SER A 11 -35.01 1.70 -20.54
C SER A 11 -34.42 1.62 -19.14
N ALA A 12 -34.08 0.41 -18.68
CA ALA A 12 -33.27 0.22 -17.49
C ALA A 12 -31.84 0.68 -17.80
N ALA A 13 -31.50 1.91 -17.42
CA ALA A 13 -30.14 2.39 -17.43
C ALA A 13 -29.37 1.61 -16.34
N MET A 14 -28.64 0.58 -16.76
CA MET A 14 -27.63 -0.05 -15.92
C MET A 14 -26.49 0.97 -15.71
N THR A 15 -26.52 1.68 -14.60
CA THR A 15 -25.35 2.40 -14.11
C THR A 15 -24.36 1.33 -13.65
N ALA A 16 -23.45 0.93 -14.56
CA ALA A 16 -22.27 0.19 -14.21
C ALA A 16 -21.42 1.11 -13.32
N GLY A 17 -21.63 1.01 -12.01
CA GLY A 17 -20.73 1.61 -11.03
C GLY A 17 -19.36 1.02 -11.30
N THR A 18 -18.40 1.84 -11.72
CA THR A 18 -16.99 1.47 -11.73
C THR A 18 -16.60 1.23 -10.28
N ALA A 19 -16.60 -0.03 -9.87
CA ALA A 19 -15.98 -0.44 -8.63
C ALA A 19 -14.48 -0.15 -8.83
N PHE A 20 -13.99 0.96 -8.26
CA PHE A 20 -12.56 1.18 -8.13
C PHE A 20 -12.05 0.04 -7.25
N ALA A 21 -11.29 -0.88 -7.83
CA ALA A 21 -10.63 -1.91 -7.07
C ALA A 21 -9.69 -1.20 -6.09
N GLU A 22 -9.96 -1.37 -4.79
CA GLU A 22 -9.16 -0.78 -3.73
C GLU A 22 -7.77 -1.40 -3.78
N THR A 23 -6.73 -0.57 -3.89
CA THR A 23 -5.33 -1.00 -3.92
C THR A 23 -4.76 -0.88 -2.52
N VAL A 24 -4.24 -1.98 -1.98
CA VAL A 24 -3.53 -1.97 -0.69
C VAL A 24 -2.14 -1.39 -0.90
N LYS A 25 -1.80 -0.34 -0.16
CA LYS A 25 -0.48 0.28 -0.18
C LYS A 25 0.32 -0.10 1.05
N VAL A 26 1.49 -0.71 0.82
CA VAL A 26 2.41 -1.09 1.88
C VAL A 26 3.67 -0.22 1.79
N GLY A 27 3.92 0.57 2.82
CA GLY A 27 5.19 1.29 2.98
C GLY A 27 6.23 0.34 3.58
N TYR A 28 7.17 -0.13 2.78
CA TYR A 28 8.20 -1.04 3.24
C TYR A 28 9.50 -0.28 3.54
N MET A 29 9.69 0.07 4.81
CA MET A 29 10.83 0.85 5.26
C MET A 29 11.93 -0.07 5.79
N THR A 30 13.11 -0.02 5.19
CA THR A 30 14.24 -0.85 5.59
C THR A 30 15.56 -0.17 5.22
N THR A 31 16.67 -0.67 5.74
CA THR A 31 17.98 -0.12 5.45
C THR A 31 18.50 -0.65 4.11
N LEU A 32 18.54 0.19 3.09
CA LEU A 32 18.97 -0.18 1.73
C LEU A 32 20.39 0.33 1.39
N SER A 33 20.95 1.20 2.22
CA SER A 33 22.28 1.81 2.01
C SER A 33 23.23 1.59 3.18
N GLY A 34 24.50 1.93 2.97
CA GLY A 34 25.55 1.76 3.96
C GLY A 34 25.94 0.31 4.23
N GLY A 35 26.68 0.04 5.31
CA GLY A 35 27.21 -1.29 5.64
C GLY A 35 26.14 -2.34 5.93
N ALA A 36 24.94 -1.94 6.35
CA ALA A 36 23.80 -2.83 6.59
C ALA A 36 22.85 -2.93 5.39
N GLY A 37 23.10 -2.22 4.30
CA GLY A 37 22.24 -2.18 3.12
C GLY A 37 22.02 -3.52 2.46
N ILE A 38 22.97 -4.44 2.58
CA ILE A 38 22.82 -5.80 2.03
C ILE A 38 21.63 -6.55 2.65
N ILE A 39 21.36 -6.34 3.93
CA ILE A 39 20.24 -6.97 4.63
C ILE A 39 18.92 -6.47 4.04
N GLY A 40 18.76 -5.15 3.92
CA GLY A 40 17.55 -4.56 3.35
C GLY A 40 17.34 -4.94 1.88
N LYS A 41 18.42 -5.05 1.09
CA LYS A 41 18.31 -5.51 -0.30
C LYS A 41 17.85 -6.96 -0.42
N GLN A 42 18.32 -7.83 0.45
CA GLN A 42 17.81 -9.21 0.50
C GLN A 42 16.31 -9.25 0.85
N MET A 43 15.89 -8.43 1.83
CA MET A 43 14.47 -8.31 2.18
C MET A 43 13.65 -7.74 1.02
N GLN A 44 14.14 -6.72 0.33
CA GLN A 44 13.49 -6.15 -0.84
C GLN A 44 13.31 -7.20 -1.96
N ASN A 45 14.34 -7.98 -2.23
CA ASN A 45 14.27 -9.05 -3.23
C ASN A 45 13.25 -10.12 -2.83
N ALA A 46 13.21 -10.50 -1.54
CA ALA A 46 12.23 -11.46 -1.03
C ALA A 46 10.79 -10.95 -1.16
N VAL A 47 10.56 -9.69 -0.84
CA VAL A 47 9.25 -9.05 -0.99
C VAL A 47 8.83 -8.99 -2.46
N ASN A 48 9.73 -8.58 -3.35
CA ASN A 48 9.45 -8.54 -4.79
C ASN A 48 9.12 -9.94 -5.34
N LEU A 49 9.87 -10.96 -4.96
CA LEU A 49 9.61 -12.33 -5.35
C LEU A 49 8.24 -12.82 -4.83
N ALA A 50 7.91 -12.51 -3.57
CA ALA A 50 6.63 -12.88 -3.00
C ALA A 50 5.46 -12.19 -3.73
N MET A 51 5.62 -10.93 -4.09
CA MET A 51 4.62 -10.18 -4.85
C MET A 51 4.45 -10.73 -6.27
N GLU A 52 5.54 -11.12 -6.93
CA GLU A 52 5.49 -11.79 -8.23
C GLU A 52 4.72 -13.12 -8.16
N HIS A 53 5.03 -13.97 -7.18
CA HIS A 53 4.32 -15.24 -6.97
C HIS A 53 2.83 -15.03 -6.66
N LYS A 54 2.46 -13.92 -6.04
CA LYS A 54 1.06 -13.58 -5.74
C LYS A 54 0.35 -12.79 -6.85
N GLY A 55 1.01 -12.59 -7.99
CA GLY A 55 0.45 -11.83 -9.10
C GLY A 55 0.16 -10.35 -8.76
N GLY A 56 0.98 -9.75 -7.89
CA GLY A 56 0.82 -8.35 -7.46
C GLY A 56 -0.34 -8.11 -6.49
N LYS A 57 -0.83 -9.16 -5.82
CA LYS A 57 -2.02 -9.07 -4.95
C LYS A 57 -1.72 -9.48 -3.51
N LEU A 58 -2.42 -8.82 -2.59
CA LEU A 58 -2.46 -9.18 -1.17
C LEU A 58 -3.94 -9.33 -0.76
N GLY A 59 -4.29 -10.49 -0.20
CA GLY A 59 -5.67 -10.76 0.21
C GLY A 59 -6.70 -10.65 -0.92
N GLY A 60 -6.29 -10.90 -2.16
CA GLY A 60 -7.15 -10.78 -3.35
C GLY A 60 -7.28 -9.36 -3.92
N MET A 61 -6.73 -8.35 -3.25
CA MET A 61 -6.69 -6.96 -3.72
C MET A 61 -5.37 -6.65 -4.41
N ASP A 62 -5.37 -5.76 -5.38
CA ASP A 62 -4.14 -5.25 -5.95
C ASP A 62 -3.30 -4.58 -4.87
N ALA A 63 -1.99 -4.74 -4.91
CA ALA A 63 -1.11 -4.21 -3.90
C ALA A 63 0.07 -3.44 -4.50
N GLU A 64 0.43 -2.35 -3.84
CA GLU A 64 1.57 -1.51 -4.17
C GLU A 64 2.55 -1.53 -2.99
N ILE A 65 3.82 -1.84 -3.26
CA ILE A 65 4.87 -1.80 -2.25
C ILE A 65 5.76 -0.59 -2.50
N ILE A 66 5.78 0.33 -1.55
CA ILE A 66 6.61 1.54 -1.59
C ILE A 66 7.82 1.33 -0.69
N PHE A 67 8.99 1.10 -1.30
CA PHE A 67 10.23 0.94 -0.55
C PHE A 67 10.81 2.28 -0.11
N ALA A 68 11.31 2.33 1.12
CA ALA A 68 11.96 3.50 1.68
C ALA A 68 13.23 3.10 2.45
N ASP A 69 14.33 3.81 2.20
CA ASP A 69 15.62 3.58 2.84
C ASP A 69 15.76 4.42 4.12
N ASP A 70 15.74 3.78 5.26
CA ASP A 70 15.89 4.43 6.57
C ASP A 70 17.36 4.79 6.90
N GLN A 71 18.31 4.35 6.10
CA GLN A 71 19.74 4.59 6.28
C GLN A 71 20.26 4.21 7.68
N ARG A 72 19.49 3.41 8.41
CA ARG A 72 19.75 3.08 9.82
C ARG A 72 19.81 4.31 10.75
N LYS A 73 19.06 5.38 10.40
CA LYS A 73 19.01 6.65 11.13
C LYS A 73 17.61 6.92 11.68
N PRO A 74 17.43 7.08 13.01
CA PRO A 74 16.12 7.33 13.62
C PRO A 74 15.40 8.56 13.05
N ASP A 75 16.12 9.64 12.77
CA ASP A 75 15.51 10.86 12.24
C ASP A 75 15.04 10.70 10.79
N VAL A 76 15.80 9.95 9.98
CA VAL A 76 15.37 9.60 8.63
C VAL A 76 14.14 8.69 8.69
N ALA A 77 14.13 7.70 9.58
CA ALA A 77 12.98 6.83 9.78
C ALA A 77 11.71 7.59 10.15
N LYS A 78 11.80 8.61 11.04
CA LYS A 78 10.66 9.48 11.38
C LYS A 78 10.14 10.26 10.18
N GLN A 79 11.04 10.85 9.37
CA GLN A 79 10.66 11.59 8.17
C GLN A 79 9.97 10.68 7.15
N LEU A 80 10.53 9.49 6.93
CA LEU A 80 9.97 8.50 6.02
C LEU A 80 8.60 8.01 6.49
N ALA A 81 8.45 7.70 7.78
CA ALA A 81 7.16 7.28 8.34
C ALA A 81 6.09 8.37 8.14
N ASN A 82 6.42 9.64 8.40
CA ASN A 82 5.51 10.75 8.14
C ASN A 82 5.13 10.86 6.66
N ARG A 83 6.10 10.72 5.75
CA ARG A 83 5.84 10.75 4.30
C ARG A 83 4.94 9.58 3.88
N LEU A 84 5.29 8.37 4.25
CA LEU A 84 4.53 7.16 3.90
C LEU A 84 3.07 7.26 4.37
N MET A 85 2.85 7.72 5.60
CA MET A 85 1.50 7.81 6.17
C MET A 85 0.70 9.01 5.64
N LYS A 86 1.31 10.20 5.53
CA LYS A 86 0.59 11.44 5.21
C LYS A 86 0.55 11.76 3.73
N SER A 87 1.64 11.51 3.00
CA SER A 87 1.77 11.86 1.57
C SER A 87 1.41 10.66 0.69
N ASP A 88 2.04 9.52 0.95
CA ASP A 88 1.83 8.30 0.15
C ASP A 88 0.55 7.58 0.55
N ARG A 89 0.03 7.85 1.75
CA ARG A 89 -1.21 7.28 2.31
C ARG A 89 -1.18 5.77 2.28
N VAL A 90 -0.12 5.18 2.83
CA VAL A 90 -0.02 3.73 2.94
C VAL A 90 -0.96 3.19 4.01
N ASP A 91 -1.50 2.00 3.79
CA ASP A 91 -2.40 1.32 4.72
C ASP A 91 -1.63 0.67 5.86
N VAL A 92 -0.38 0.26 5.58
CA VAL A 92 0.49 -0.38 6.58
C VAL A 92 1.94 -0.03 6.33
N VAL A 93 2.71 0.11 7.41
CA VAL A 93 4.17 0.24 7.38
C VAL A 93 4.80 -1.06 7.90
N ALA A 94 5.72 -1.61 7.12
CA ALA A 94 6.42 -2.85 7.42
C ALA A 94 7.92 -2.73 7.17
N GLY A 95 8.70 -3.76 7.50
CA GLY A 95 10.11 -3.90 7.11
C GLY A 95 11.13 -3.29 8.06
N VAL A 96 10.71 -2.64 9.13
CA VAL A 96 11.63 -2.01 10.10
C VAL A 96 12.39 -3.08 10.88
N ILE A 97 13.70 -3.19 10.64
CA ILE A 97 14.55 -4.24 11.23
C ILE A 97 15.24 -3.83 12.54
N TRP A 98 15.38 -2.52 12.79
CA TRP A 98 16.13 -2.04 13.95
C TRP A 98 15.18 -1.56 15.04
N SER A 99 15.31 -2.08 16.26
CA SER A 99 14.45 -1.73 17.38
C SER A 99 14.51 -0.23 17.75
N ASN A 100 15.67 0.41 17.64
CA ASN A 100 15.80 1.85 17.87
C ASN A 100 15.02 2.69 16.83
N LEU A 101 14.96 2.25 15.57
CA LEU A 101 14.15 2.90 14.54
C LEU A 101 12.66 2.66 14.79
N LEU A 102 12.28 1.45 15.15
CA LEU A 102 10.90 1.13 15.49
C LEU A 102 10.43 1.97 16.71
N MET A 103 11.25 2.09 17.73
CA MET A 103 10.97 2.96 18.87
C MET A 103 10.83 4.43 18.49
N ALA A 104 11.55 4.89 17.48
CA ALA A 104 11.46 6.27 16.99
C ALA A 104 10.15 6.56 16.27
N ILE A 105 9.52 5.57 15.62
CA ILE A 105 8.31 5.74 14.81
C ILE A 105 7.04 5.21 15.45
N HIS A 106 7.12 4.42 16.52
CA HIS A 106 5.95 3.72 17.09
C HIS A 106 4.81 4.67 17.48
N LYS A 107 5.12 5.86 17.99
CA LYS A 107 4.10 6.86 18.33
C LYS A 107 3.33 7.35 17.11
N LEU A 108 4.00 7.46 15.97
CA LEU A 108 3.35 7.86 14.72
C LEU A 108 2.39 6.77 14.23
N SER A 109 2.76 5.50 14.36
CA SER A 109 1.89 4.38 13.97
C SER A 109 0.65 4.27 14.86
N LEU A 110 0.76 4.58 16.16
CA LEU A 110 -0.37 4.55 17.09
C LEU A 110 -1.37 5.70 16.87
N ILE A 111 -0.92 6.84 16.39
CA ILE A 111 -1.80 8.01 16.13
C ILE A 111 -2.68 7.78 14.88
N HIS A 112 -2.28 6.88 13.99
CA HIS A 112 -2.96 6.64 12.72
C HIS A 112 -3.82 5.35 12.72
N ILE A 113 -3.89 4.66 13.83
CA ILE A 113 -4.86 3.59 14.06
C ILE A 113 -6.18 4.20 14.52
#